data_751cea9d894750a93f77077962f761f0
#
_entry.id   751cea9d894750a93f77077962f761f0
#
_cell.length_a   1.000
_cell.length_b   1.000
_cell.length_c   1.000
_cell.angle_alpha   90.00
_cell.angle_beta   90.00
_cell.angle_gamma   90.00
#
_symmetry.space_group_name_H-M   'P 1'
#
loop_
_entity.id
_entity.type
_entity.pdbx_description
1 polymer ?
#
loop_
_entity_poly.entity_id
_entity_poly.type
_entity_poly.pdbx_seq_one_letter_code
_entity_poly.pdbx_strand_id
1 'polypeptide(L)'
;MKIGFLFPGQGAQTVGMGKDLYDNFEEYRNVYNKVKEITGIDVADITFNKEEELNQTKNTQICILTMSLAILELLKKENIESEISSGLSLGEYSALINSGAISFEDGVKIIKKRGELMQ
;
A
#
# COMPACT_ATOMS: atom_id res chain seq x y z
N MET A 1 10.23 -9.22 22.34
CA MET A 1 10.60 -9.70 21.00
C MET A 1 10.73 -8.53 20.07
N LYS A 2 11.82 -8.50 19.31
CA LYS A 2 12.04 -7.43 18.32
C LYS A 2 11.50 -7.87 16.97
N ILE A 3 10.72 -7.00 16.33
CA ILE A 3 10.09 -7.29 15.05
C ILE A 3 10.56 -6.27 14.02
N GLY A 4 10.98 -6.73 12.85
CA GLY A 4 11.27 -5.90 11.69
C GLY A 4 10.20 -6.08 10.63
N PHE A 5 9.81 -4.98 9.96
CA PHE A 5 8.89 -5.03 8.83
C PHE A 5 9.65 -4.81 7.52
N LEU A 6 9.38 -5.67 6.55
CA LEU A 6 9.90 -5.55 5.20
C LEU A 6 8.75 -5.26 4.25
N PHE A 7 8.88 -4.20 3.47
CA PHE A 7 7.82 -3.77 2.56
C PHE A 7 8.17 -4.09 1.11
N PRO A 8 7.24 -4.70 0.36
CA PRO A 8 7.49 -5.07 -1.03
C PRO A 8 7.48 -3.87 -1.97
N GLY A 9 8.15 -4.04 -3.10
CA GLY A 9 8.14 -3.09 -4.20
C GLY A 9 7.54 -3.67 -5.46
N GLN A 10 7.70 -2.94 -6.57
CA GLN A 10 7.17 -3.35 -7.88
C GLN A 10 7.68 -4.73 -8.28
N GLY A 11 6.77 -5.57 -8.75
CA GLY A 11 7.03 -6.98 -9.04
C GLY A 11 6.35 -7.93 -8.06
N ALA A 12 5.95 -7.44 -6.88
CA ALA A 12 5.26 -8.25 -5.89
C ALA A 12 3.74 -8.35 -6.14
N GLN A 13 3.19 -7.54 -7.04
CA GLN A 13 1.74 -7.48 -7.27
C GLN A 13 1.21 -8.76 -7.92
N THR A 14 0.02 -9.15 -7.48
CA THR A 14 -0.77 -10.24 -8.07
C THR A 14 -2.23 -9.82 -8.05
N VAL A 15 -2.96 -10.03 -9.15
CA VAL A 15 -4.39 -9.72 -9.19
C VAL A 15 -5.11 -10.49 -8.09
N GLY A 16 -5.97 -9.81 -7.35
CA GLY A 16 -6.69 -10.39 -6.21
C GLY A 16 -5.93 -10.35 -4.88
N MET A 17 -4.68 -9.83 -4.86
CA MET A 17 -3.90 -9.76 -3.62
C MET A 17 -4.64 -9.00 -2.53
N GLY A 18 -4.71 -9.58 -1.33
CA GLY A 18 -5.35 -8.95 -0.19
C GLY A 18 -6.88 -8.93 -0.21
N LYS A 19 -7.53 -9.57 -1.18
CA LYS A 19 -9.00 -9.55 -1.29
C LYS A 19 -9.68 -10.18 -0.08
N ASP A 20 -9.13 -11.24 0.46
CA ASP A 20 -9.65 -11.90 1.67
C ASP A 20 -9.63 -10.94 2.86
N LEU A 21 -8.60 -10.15 3.02
CA LEU A 21 -8.51 -9.13 4.07
C LEU A 21 -9.49 -7.98 3.80
N TYR A 22 -9.62 -7.56 2.56
CA TYR A 22 -10.56 -6.53 2.15
C TYR A 22 -12.01 -6.93 2.45
N ASP A 23 -12.37 -8.19 2.16
CA ASP A 23 -13.73 -8.69 2.36
C ASP A 23 -14.07 -8.85 3.85
N ASN A 24 -13.10 -9.14 4.71
CA ASN A 24 -13.32 -9.50 6.10
C ASN A 24 -13.02 -8.41 7.13
N PHE A 25 -12.28 -7.36 6.77
CA PHE A 25 -11.87 -6.33 7.72
C PHE A 25 -12.18 -4.92 7.22
N GLU A 26 -13.03 -4.22 7.97
CA GLU A 26 -13.40 -2.85 7.66
C GLU A 26 -12.20 -1.90 7.71
N GLU A 27 -11.30 -2.08 8.66
CA GLU A 27 -10.10 -1.27 8.81
C GLU A 27 -9.21 -1.35 7.57
N TYR A 28 -9.14 -2.53 6.97
CA TYR A 28 -8.41 -2.77 5.72
C TYR A 28 -9.06 -2.00 4.56
N ARG A 29 -10.38 -2.16 4.38
CA ARG A 29 -11.15 -1.45 3.33
C ARG A 29 -11.04 0.06 3.45
N ASN A 30 -11.05 0.58 4.68
CA ASN A 30 -10.98 2.02 4.92
C ASN A 30 -9.73 2.67 4.35
N VAL A 31 -8.60 1.96 4.33
CA VAL A 31 -7.37 2.45 3.71
C VAL A 31 -7.56 2.63 2.20
N TYR A 32 -8.18 1.67 1.54
CA TYR A 32 -8.50 1.76 0.11
C TYR A 32 -9.42 2.93 -0.19
N ASN A 33 -10.43 3.16 0.66
CA ASN A 33 -11.34 4.30 0.51
C ASN A 33 -10.61 5.63 0.66
N LYS A 34 -9.70 5.75 1.63
CA LYS A 34 -8.89 6.96 1.82
C LYS A 34 -8.00 7.25 0.61
N VAL A 35 -7.36 6.23 0.06
CA VAL A 35 -6.52 6.38 -1.13
C VAL A 35 -7.35 6.87 -2.31
N LYS A 36 -8.54 6.33 -2.49
CA LYS A 36 -9.46 6.77 -3.56
C LYS A 36 -9.87 8.23 -3.37
N GLU A 37 -10.16 8.66 -2.14
CA GLU A 37 -10.48 10.06 -1.85
C GLU A 37 -9.32 11.00 -2.19
N ILE A 38 -8.11 10.61 -1.84
CA ILE A 38 -6.92 11.44 -2.07
C ILE A 38 -6.52 11.49 -3.54
N THR A 39 -6.58 10.36 -4.24
CA THR A 39 -6.01 10.22 -5.59
C THR A 39 -7.03 10.16 -6.71
N GLY A 40 -8.28 9.83 -6.41
CA GLY A 40 -9.30 9.52 -7.42
C GLY A 40 -9.15 8.14 -8.05
N ILE A 41 -8.17 7.34 -7.62
CA ILE A 41 -7.90 6.01 -8.17
C ILE A 41 -8.63 4.95 -7.35
N ASP A 42 -9.44 4.13 -8.01
CA ASP A 42 -10.09 2.98 -7.38
C ASP A 42 -9.11 1.80 -7.33
N VAL A 43 -8.25 1.82 -6.31
CA VAL A 43 -7.20 0.82 -6.15
C VAL A 43 -7.77 -0.59 -5.96
N ALA A 44 -8.90 -0.70 -5.26
CA ALA A 44 -9.56 -2.00 -5.04
C ALA A 44 -9.98 -2.63 -6.37
N ASP A 45 -10.65 -1.87 -7.22
CA ASP A 45 -11.10 -2.37 -8.52
C ASP A 45 -9.93 -2.80 -9.41
N ILE A 46 -8.88 -1.99 -9.46
CA ILE A 46 -7.67 -2.32 -10.24
C ILE A 46 -7.01 -3.58 -9.70
N THR A 47 -6.83 -3.66 -8.39
CA THR A 47 -6.14 -4.79 -7.76
C THR A 47 -6.91 -6.10 -7.91
N PHE A 48 -8.24 -6.06 -7.79
CA PHE A 48 -9.05 -7.27 -7.73
C PHE A 48 -9.58 -7.72 -9.08
N ASN A 49 -9.77 -6.81 -10.03
CA ASN A 49 -10.50 -7.09 -11.26
C ASN A 49 -9.76 -6.77 -12.56
N LYS A 50 -8.64 -6.04 -12.52
CA LYS A 50 -8.03 -5.46 -13.72
C LYS A 50 -6.53 -5.73 -13.79
N GLU A 51 -6.18 -6.98 -14.14
CA GLU A 51 -4.77 -7.42 -14.15
C GLU A 51 -3.88 -6.57 -15.06
N GLU A 52 -4.35 -6.22 -16.26
CA GLU A 52 -3.56 -5.41 -17.20
C GLU A 52 -3.27 -4.02 -16.63
N GLU A 53 -4.27 -3.39 -16.02
CA GLU A 53 -4.09 -2.08 -15.40
C GLU A 53 -3.20 -2.18 -14.16
N LEU A 54 -3.34 -3.23 -13.38
CA LEU A 54 -2.50 -3.47 -12.20
C LEU A 54 -1.01 -3.54 -12.58
N ASN A 55 -0.70 -4.11 -13.72
CA ASN A 55 0.69 -4.27 -14.18
C ASN A 55 1.27 -3.05 -14.88
N GLN A 56 0.50 -1.98 -15.04
CA GLN A 56 1.05 -0.69 -15.50
C GLN A 56 1.73 0.01 -14.31
N THR A 57 2.95 0.46 -14.50
CA THR A 57 3.78 1.03 -13.41
C THR A 57 3.04 2.09 -12.58
N LYS A 58 2.32 3.00 -13.23
CA LYS A 58 1.57 4.06 -12.54
C LYS A 58 0.54 3.52 -11.56
N ASN A 59 -0.03 2.35 -11.85
CA ASN A 59 -1.02 1.70 -10.98
C ASN A 59 -0.39 0.72 -10.02
N THR A 60 0.63 -0.04 -10.48
CA THR A 60 1.32 -1.04 -9.66
C THR A 60 1.81 -0.44 -8.35
N GLN A 61 2.46 0.72 -8.43
CA GLN A 61 3.05 1.35 -7.25
C GLN A 61 2.01 1.73 -6.20
N ILE A 62 0.94 2.39 -6.61
CA ILE A 62 -0.11 2.79 -5.67
C ILE A 62 -0.87 1.59 -5.12
N CYS A 63 -1.06 0.53 -5.91
CA CYS A 63 -1.75 -0.67 -5.46
C CYS A 63 -0.93 -1.43 -4.40
N ILE A 64 0.38 -1.56 -4.60
CA ILE A 64 1.26 -2.21 -3.61
C ILE A 64 1.34 -1.38 -2.33
N LEU A 65 1.53 -0.06 -2.45
CA LEU A 65 1.55 0.83 -1.29
C LEU A 65 0.26 0.70 -0.48
N THR A 66 -0.88 0.75 -1.13
CA THR A 66 -2.19 0.69 -0.48
C THR A 66 -2.35 -0.61 0.30
N MET A 67 -2.00 -1.75 -0.30
CA MET A 67 -2.04 -3.04 0.38
C MET A 67 -1.14 -3.04 1.62
N SER A 68 0.09 -2.56 1.49
CA SER A 68 1.03 -2.51 2.63
C SER A 68 0.48 -1.66 3.77
N LEU A 69 -0.07 -0.47 3.46
CA LEU A 69 -0.64 0.41 4.48
C LEU A 69 -1.90 -0.17 5.13
N ALA A 70 -2.72 -0.88 4.35
CA ALA A 70 -3.92 -1.55 4.87
C ALA A 70 -3.56 -2.69 5.81
N ILE A 71 -2.53 -3.48 5.49
CA ILE A 71 -2.03 -4.54 6.39
C ILE A 71 -1.50 -3.91 7.69
N LEU A 72 -0.80 -2.78 7.61
CA LEU A 72 -0.33 -2.07 8.80
C LEU A 72 -1.46 -1.69 9.75
N GLU A 73 -2.62 -1.29 9.23
CA GLU A 73 -3.77 -0.96 10.07
C GLU A 73 -4.27 -2.19 10.86
N LEU A 74 -4.25 -3.36 10.24
CA LEU A 74 -4.61 -4.60 10.95
C LEU A 74 -3.60 -4.95 12.02
N LEU A 75 -2.30 -4.78 11.75
CA LEU A 75 -1.25 -5.05 12.73
C LEU A 75 -1.32 -4.09 13.90
N LYS A 76 -1.60 -2.82 13.66
CA LYS A 76 -1.80 -1.82 14.72
C LYS A 76 -2.95 -2.20 15.64
N LYS A 77 -4.05 -2.69 15.08
CA LYS A 77 -5.21 -3.15 15.85
C LYS A 77 -4.84 -4.28 16.82
N GLU A 78 -3.90 -5.13 16.41
CA GLU A 78 -3.40 -6.24 17.24
C GLU A 78 -2.20 -5.83 18.10
N ASN A 79 -1.88 -4.54 18.17
CA ASN A 79 -0.73 -4.01 18.91
C ASN A 79 0.61 -4.59 18.44
N ILE A 80 0.70 -4.92 17.17
CA ILE A 80 1.95 -5.40 16.55
C ILE A 80 2.63 -4.22 15.87
N GLU A 81 3.80 -3.84 16.40
CA GLU A 81 4.60 -2.73 15.87
C GLU A 81 6.01 -3.20 15.54
N SER A 82 6.64 -2.51 14.60
CA SER A 82 8.04 -2.80 14.25
C SER A 82 8.99 -1.88 15.01
N GLU A 83 10.17 -2.42 15.35
CA GLU A 83 11.29 -1.60 15.83
C GLU A 83 12.09 -1.03 14.66
N ILE A 84 12.10 -1.74 13.54
CA ILE A 84 12.80 -1.33 12.32
C ILE A 84 11.93 -1.64 11.10
N SER A 85 11.98 -0.75 10.12
CA SER A 85 11.29 -0.92 8.85
C SER A 85 12.25 -0.73 7.70
N SER A 86 12.12 -1.54 6.67
CA SER A 86 12.91 -1.43 5.45
C SER A 86 12.05 -1.79 4.23
N GLY A 87 12.45 -1.31 3.08
CA GLY A 87 11.76 -1.62 1.83
C GLY A 87 12.66 -1.36 0.64
N LEU A 88 12.41 -2.08 -0.46
CA LEU A 88 13.15 -1.91 -1.70
C LEU A 88 12.39 -1.00 -2.65
N SER A 89 13.04 0.07 -3.12
CA SER A 89 12.46 1.02 -4.09
C SER A 89 11.13 1.61 -3.60
N LEU A 90 10.00 1.23 -4.19
CA LEU A 90 8.67 1.62 -3.72
C LEU A 90 8.46 1.31 -2.23
N GLY A 91 8.94 0.15 -1.77
CA GLY A 91 8.81 -0.26 -0.37
C GLY A 91 9.45 0.69 0.63
N GLU A 92 10.43 1.48 0.22
CA GLU A 92 11.02 2.51 1.07
C GLU A 92 9.99 3.54 1.52
N TYR A 93 9.06 3.89 0.65
CA TYR A 93 7.98 4.85 0.98
C TYR A 93 7.01 4.26 2.01
N SER A 94 6.67 2.97 1.88
CA SER A 94 5.86 2.28 2.88
C SER A 94 6.58 2.29 4.24
N ALA A 95 7.88 2.02 4.27
CA ALA A 95 8.69 2.06 5.49
C ALA A 95 8.73 3.46 6.10
N LEU A 96 8.88 4.51 5.28
CA LEU A 96 8.89 5.90 5.75
C LEU A 96 7.54 6.31 6.35
N ILE A 97 6.44 5.89 5.76
CA ILE A 97 5.12 6.15 6.30
C ILE A 97 4.94 5.41 7.62
N ASN A 98 5.34 4.14 7.68
CA ASN A 98 5.27 3.34 8.91
C ASN A 98 6.05 3.98 10.06
N SER A 99 7.23 4.53 9.78
CA SER A 99 8.06 5.18 10.79
C SER A 99 7.58 6.57 11.21
N GLY A 100 6.60 7.13 10.52
CA GLY A 100 6.11 8.48 10.76
C GLY A 100 6.92 9.59 10.10
N ALA A 101 7.95 9.25 9.31
CA ALA A 101 8.77 10.24 8.61
C ALA A 101 7.98 10.98 7.51
N ILE A 102 6.99 10.31 6.92
CA ILE A 102 6.07 10.87 5.91
C ILE A 102 4.65 10.56 6.36
N SER A 103 3.74 11.53 6.26
CA SER A 103 2.31 11.29 6.55
C SER A 103 1.70 10.35 5.51
N PHE A 104 0.60 9.70 5.88
CA PHE A 104 -0.19 8.87 4.98
C PHE A 104 -0.58 9.64 3.71
N GLU A 105 -1.17 10.82 3.87
CA GLU A 105 -1.64 11.62 2.75
C GLU A 105 -0.50 12.04 1.82
N ASP A 106 0.58 12.55 2.37
CA ASP A 106 1.74 12.96 1.57
C ASP A 106 2.38 11.77 0.87
N GLY A 107 2.52 10.65 1.55
CA GLY A 107 3.09 9.44 0.97
C GLY A 107 2.28 8.92 -0.21
N VAL A 108 0.95 8.91 -0.08
CA VAL A 108 0.05 8.47 -1.15
C VAL A 108 0.16 9.39 -2.37
N LYS A 109 0.19 10.70 -2.16
CA LYS A 109 0.34 11.69 -3.24
C LYS A 109 1.70 11.56 -3.94
N ILE A 110 2.75 11.36 -3.18
CA ILE A 110 4.10 11.17 -3.72
C ILE A 110 4.15 9.92 -4.60
N ILE A 111 3.59 8.81 -4.14
CA ILE A 111 3.62 7.55 -4.90
C ILE A 111 2.77 7.64 -6.16
N LYS A 112 1.63 8.31 -6.12
CA LYS A 112 0.85 8.57 -7.33
C LYS A 112 1.70 9.29 -8.37
N LYS A 113 2.39 10.35 -7.97
CA LYS A 113 3.26 11.12 -8.86
C LYS A 113 4.45 10.30 -9.34
N ARG A 114 5.08 9.55 -8.44
CA ARG A 114 6.22 8.69 -8.79
C ARG A 114 5.83 7.66 -9.84
N GLY A 115 4.69 7.00 -9.67
CA GLY A 115 4.18 6.03 -10.64
C GLY A 115 3.93 6.64 -12.02
N GLU A 116 3.33 7.83 -12.07
CA GLU A 116 3.11 8.56 -13.31
C GLU A 116 4.43 8.91 -14.02
N LEU A 117 5.43 9.38 -13.27
CA LEU A 117 6.72 9.76 -13.83
C LEU A 117 7.54 8.56 -14.31
N MET A 118 7.37 7.40 -13.69
CA MET A 118 8.09 6.16 -14.04
C MET A 118 7.39 5.33 -15.11
N GLN A 119 6.17 5.66 -15.46
CA GLN A 119 5.36 4.95 -16.44
C GLN A 119 6.02 4.93 -17.84
#